data_ff6fffd8523ad64aade8514886d07c35
#
_entry.id   ff6fffd8523ad64aade8514886d07c35
#
_cell.length_a   1.000
_cell.length_b   1.000
_cell.length_c   1.000
_cell.angle_alpha   90.00
_cell.angle_beta   90.00
_cell.angle_gamma   90.00
#
_symmetry.space_group_name_H-M   'P 1'
#
loop_
_entity.id
_entity.type
_entity.pdbx_description
1 polymer ?
#
loop_
_entity_poly.entity_id
_entity_poly.type
_entity_poly.pdbx_seq_one_letter_code
_entity_poly.pdbx_strand_id
1 'polypeptide(L)'
;MPSRHKAREHALQVLFSWDSRKITPSESIDAFYGSLSSEEGEAVTKRDAFLEKLVHGTVADIVEIDGQITKHAEHWRIERMPAVDRNILRLAVYELLHTDTPPPVLIDEAIELARRFSGKESVQFVNGVLDAVRRDRETKQKAV
;
A
#
# COMPACT_ATOMS: atom_id res chain seq x y z
N MET A 1 -2.20 -18.42 -10.91
CA MET A 1 -1.69 -17.05 -10.69
C MET A 1 -2.42 -16.40 -9.53
N PRO A 2 -1.72 -15.81 -8.58
CA PRO A 2 -2.40 -15.04 -7.53
C PRO A 2 -3.07 -13.82 -8.16
N SER A 3 -4.25 -13.48 -7.67
CA SER A 3 -4.97 -12.32 -8.15
C SER A 3 -4.24 -11.04 -7.73
N ARG A 4 -4.51 -9.94 -8.40
CA ARG A 4 -3.95 -8.64 -8.01
C ARG A 4 -4.45 -8.22 -6.63
N HIS A 5 -5.70 -8.56 -6.30
CA HIS A 5 -6.24 -8.33 -4.97
C HIS A 5 -5.39 -9.04 -3.89
N LYS A 6 -5.08 -10.31 -4.11
CA LYS A 6 -4.26 -11.09 -3.18
C LYS A 6 -2.83 -10.56 -3.10
N ALA A 7 -2.28 -10.13 -4.23
CA ALA A 7 -0.95 -9.53 -4.25
C ALA A 7 -0.91 -8.24 -3.44
N ARG A 8 -1.95 -7.42 -3.49
CA ARG A 8 -2.04 -6.19 -2.69
C ARG A 8 -2.15 -6.50 -1.19
N GLU A 9 -2.92 -7.52 -0.83
CA GLU A 9 -2.99 -7.99 0.55
C GLU A 9 -1.62 -8.37 1.08
N HIS A 10 -0.90 -9.18 0.31
CA HIS A 10 0.44 -9.64 0.69
C HIS A 10 1.44 -8.48 0.71
N ALA A 11 1.35 -7.56 -0.25
CA ALA A 11 2.20 -6.38 -0.27
C ALA A 11 1.99 -5.52 0.98
N LEU A 12 0.76 -5.39 1.44
CA LEU A 12 0.46 -4.68 2.69
C LEU A 12 1.16 -5.34 3.87
N GLN A 13 1.09 -6.67 3.97
CA GLN A 13 1.76 -7.41 5.03
C GLN A 13 3.27 -7.20 5.00
N VAL A 14 3.86 -7.24 3.80
CA VAL A 14 5.30 -7.02 3.63
C VAL A 14 5.69 -5.60 4.02
N LEU A 15 4.93 -4.60 3.59
CA LEU A 15 5.19 -3.20 3.95
C LEU A 15 5.05 -2.96 5.45
N PHE A 16 4.07 -3.58 6.08
CA PHE A 16 3.91 -3.51 7.53
C PHE A 16 5.15 -4.03 8.24
N SER A 17 5.65 -5.19 7.82
CA SER A 17 6.86 -5.79 8.37
C SER A 17 8.09 -4.90 8.14
N TRP A 18 8.25 -4.38 6.92
CA TRP A 18 9.33 -3.46 6.58
C TRP A 18 9.33 -2.22 7.49
N ASP A 19 8.16 -1.62 7.66
CA ASP A 19 7.99 -0.41 8.46
C ASP A 19 8.27 -0.68 9.94
N SER A 20 7.74 -1.78 10.47
CA SER A 20 7.85 -2.11 11.90
C SER A 20 9.23 -2.60 12.29
N ARG A 21 9.87 -3.40 11.46
CA ARG A 21 11.12 -4.07 11.78
C ARG A 21 12.36 -3.29 11.34
N LYS A 22 12.18 -2.22 10.57
CA LYS A 22 13.28 -1.37 10.07
C LYS A 22 14.30 -2.17 9.25
N ILE A 23 13.80 -3.10 8.44
CA ILE A 23 14.63 -3.93 7.55
C ILE A 23 14.48 -3.43 6.10
N THR A 24 15.31 -3.94 5.19
CA THR A 24 15.20 -3.57 3.78
C THR A 24 13.96 -4.17 3.14
N PRO A 25 13.45 -3.60 2.04
CA PRO A 25 12.31 -4.21 1.34
C PRO A 25 12.61 -5.64 0.89
N SER A 26 13.83 -5.91 0.42
CA SER A 26 14.21 -7.26 0.00
C SER A 26 14.18 -8.24 1.16
N GLU A 27 14.69 -7.84 2.32
CA GLU A 27 14.63 -8.68 3.52
C GLU A 27 13.19 -8.96 3.94
N SER A 28 12.32 -7.95 3.84
CA SER A 28 10.91 -8.10 4.20
C SER A 28 10.20 -9.06 3.25
N ILE A 29 10.48 -8.97 1.96
CA ILE A 29 9.92 -9.88 0.95
C ILE A 29 10.40 -11.31 1.20
N ASP A 30 11.69 -11.48 1.43
CA ASP A 30 12.28 -12.81 1.70
C ASP A 30 11.67 -13.43 2.96
N ALA A 31 11.49 -12.65 4.02
CA ALA A 31 10.87 -13.12 5.26
C ALA A 31 9.42 -13.54 5.04
N PHE A 32 8.68 -12.80 4.22
CA PHE A 32 7.30 -13.13 3.89
C PHE A 32 7.22 -14.48 3.17
N TYR A 33 8.02 -14.68 2.14
CA TYR A 33 8.01 -15.94 1.40
C TYR A 33 8.53 -17.11 2.23
N GLY A 34 9.51 -16.86 3.10
CA GLY A 34 10.01 -17.86 4.03
C GLY A 34 8.93 -18.32 5.00
N SER A 35 8.17 -17.41 5.56
CA SER A 35 7.05 -17.71 6.45
C SER A 35 5.95 -18.49 5.73
N LEU A 36 5.61 -18.07 4.52
CA LEU A 36 4.58 -18.70 3.71
C LEU A 36 4.96 -20.17 3.37
N SER A 37 6.22 -20.38 3.02
CA SER A 37 6.74 -21.74 2.73
C SER A 37 6.66 -22.64 3.95
N SER A 38 6.89 -22.11 5.15
CA SER A 38 6.82 -22.87 6.39
C SER A 38 5.39 -23.31 6.71
N GLU A 39 4.41 -22.48 6.39
CA GLU A 39 3.00 -22.77 6.67
C GLU A 39 2.36 -23.68 5.63
N GLU A 40 2.71 -23.51 4.37
CA GLU A 40 2.06 -24.23 3.26
C GLU A 40 2.92 -25.33 2.63
N GLY A 41 4.12 -25.56 3.16
CA GLY A 41 5.03 -26.56 2.63
C GLY A 41 5.75 -26.08 1.35
N GLU A 42 6.42 -26.99 0.67
CA GLU A 42 7.23 -26.68 -0.51
C GLU A 42 6.42 -26.25 -1.72
N ALA A 43 5.10 -26.28 -1.66
CA ALA A 43 4.24 -25.98 -2.80
C ALA A 43 4.19 -24.50 -3.18
N VAL A 44 4.59 -23.59 -2.26
CA VAL A 44 4.53 -22.14 -2.51
C VAL A 44 5.92 -21.59 -2.75
N THR A 45 6.42 -21.81 -3.95
CA THR A 45 7.80 -21.40 -4.26
C THR A 45 7.88 -20.26 -5.26
N LYS A 46 6.79 -19.97 -5.97
CA LYS A 46 6.83 -18.96 -7.03
C LYS A 46 6.51 -17.58 -6.51
N ARG A 47 7.49 -16.69 -6.61
CA ARG A 47 7.33 -15.30 -6.20
C ARG A 47 6.47 -14.54 -7.21
N ASP A 48 5.68 -13.59 -6.69
CA ASP A 48 4.80 -12.77 -7.50
C ASP A 48 5.52 -11.48 -7.87
N ALA A 49 5.81 -11.31 -9.16
CA ALA A 49 6.49 -10.12 -9.66
C ALA A 49 5.70 -8.83 -9.38
N PHE A 50 4.36 -8.91 -9.41
CA PHE A 50 3.53 -7.75 -9.11
C PHE A 50 3.66 -7.33 -7.65
N LEU A 51 3.66 -8.29 -6.73
CA LEU A 51 3.90 -8.01 -5.30
C LEU A 51 5.24 -7.32 -5.10
N GLU A 52 6.30 -7.85 -5.71
CA GLU A 52 7.64 -7.27 -5.56
C GLU A 52 7.71 -5.87 -6.15
N LYS A 53 7.05 -5.63 -7.27
CA LYS A 53 6.95 -4.30 -7.87
C LYS A 53 6.27 -3.32 -6.93
N LEU A 54 5.17 -3.74 -6.30
CA LEU A 54 4.43 -2.88 -5.37
C LEU A 54 5.29 -2.51 -4.17
N VAL A 55 5.97 -3.48 -3.57
CA VAL A 55 6.79 -3.24 -2.38
C VAL A 55 8.00 -2.37 -2.71
N HIS A 56 8.80 -2.77 -3.71
CA HIS A 56 9.99 -2.01 -4.07
C HIS A 56 9.66 -0.61 -4.58
N GLY A 57 8.60 -0.48 -5.37
CA GLY A 57 8.17 0.81 -5.89
C GLY A 57 7.71 1.76 -4.80
N THR A 58 6.92 1.24 -3.84
CA THR A 58 6.45 2.04 -2.72
C THR A 58 7.62 2.55 -1.87
N VAL A 59 8.55 1.68 -1.52
CA VAL A 59 9.69 2.06 -0.69
C VAL A 59 10.63 3.01 -1.42
N ALA A 60 10.87 2.76 -2.71
CA ALA A 60 11.76 3.62 -3.50
C ALA A 60 11.24 5.06 -3.61
N ASP A 61 9.93 5.26 -3.61
CA ASP A 61 9.30 6.58 -3.75
C ASP A 61 8.68 7.07 -2.44
N ILE A 62 9.16 6.57 -1.31
CA ILE A 62 8.50 6.79 -0.01
C ILE A 62 8.43 8.28 0.38
N VAL A 63 9.43 9.07 0.03
CA VAL A 63 9.45 10.49 0.38
C VAL A 63 8.31 11.24 -0.33
N GLU A 64 8.15 11.01 -1.64
CA GLU A 64 7.09 11.60 -2.43
C GLU A 64 5.71 11.10 -1.96
N ILE A 65 5.60 9.80 -1.74
CA ILE A 65 4.36 9.17 -1.31
C ILE A 65 3.93 9.73 0.06
N ASP A 66 4.83 9.73 1.03
CA ASP A 66 4.53 10.25 2.37
C ASP A 66 4.22 11.75 2.32
N GLY A 67 4.86 12.49 1.41
CA GLY A 67 4.54 13.89 1.19
C GLY A 67 3.10 14.11 0.73
N GLN A 68 2.62 13.29 -0.19
CA GLN A 68 1.25 13.34 -0.67
C GLN A 68 0.26 13.00 0.44
N ILE A 69 0.57 11.99 1.24
CA ILE A 69 -0.29 11.59 2.35
C ILE A 69 -0.36 12.72 3.39
N THR A 70 0.78 13.27 3.78
CA THR A 70 0.85 14.35 4.78
C THR A 70 0.08 15.59 4.31
N LYS A 71 0.17 15.93 3.04
CA LYS A 71 -0.53 17.08 2.46
C LYS A 71 -2.04 16.95 2.59
N HIS A 72 -2.57 15.74 2.47
CA HIS A 72 -4.01 15.50 2.41
C HIS A 72 -4.60 14.88 3.68
N ALA A 73 -3.77 14.46 4.62
CA ALA A 73 -4.22 13.91 5.89
C ALA A 73 -4.21 15.00 6.97
N GLU A 74 -5.15 15.92 6.87
CA GLU A 74 -5.26 17.03 7.82
C GLU A 74 -5.30 16.52 9.25
N HIS A 75 -4.54 17.16 10.14
CA HIS A 75 -4.49 16.87 11.59
C HIS A 75 -3.81 15.56 11.96
N TRP A 76 -3.29 14.79 10.99
CA TRP A 76 -2.62 13.51 11.28
C TRP A 76 -1.21 13.48 10.73
N ARG A 77 -0.25 13.30 11.63
CA ARG A 77 1.13 13.06 11.23
C ARG A 77 1.26 11.60 10.84
N ILE A 78 2.03 11.33 9.79
CA ILE A 78 2.18 9.99 9.27
C ILE A 78 2.76 9.02 10.32
N GLU A 79 3.69 9.47 11.14
CA GLU A 79 4.31 8.64 12.18
C GLU A 79 3.35 8.34 13.34
N ARG A 80 2.22 9.04 13.42
CA ARG A 80 1.19 8.80 14.45
C ARG A 80 0.01 7.98 13.93
N MET A 81 -0.03 7.75 12.64
CA MET A 81 -1.08 6.90 12.07
C MET A 81 -0.85 5.45 12.50
N PRO A 82 -1.93 4.67 12.70
CA PRO A 82 -1.77 3.23 12.84
C PRO A 82 -0.96 2.69 11.67
N ALA A 83 -0.02 1.79 11.95
CA ALA A 83 0.90 1.28 10.92
C ALA A 83 0.16 0.63 9.75
N VAL A 84 -0.97 -0.04 10.01
CA VAL A 84 -1.78 -0.63 8.95
C VAL A 84 -2.33 0.45 8.04
N ASP A 85 -2.91 1.50 8.61
CA ASP A 85 -3.52 2.60 7.83
C ASP A 85 -2.49 3.31 6.97
N ARG A 86 -1.34 3.67 7.54
CA ARG A 86 -0.33 4.39 6.75
C ARG A 86 0.23 3.54 5.63
N ASN A 87 0.37 2.24 5.82
CA ASN A 87 0.88 1.36 4.76
C ASN A 87 -0.16 1.07 3.68
N ILE A 88 -1.45 1.04 4.03
CA ILE A 88 -2.52 1.00 3.05
C ILE A 88 -2.47 2.26 2.17
N LEU A 89 -2.36 3.43 2.79
CA LEU A 89 -2.26 4.70 2.08
C LEU A 89 -1.03 4.74 1.18
N ARG A 90 0.12 4.31 1.69
CA ARG A 90 1.37 4.29 0.92
C ARG A 90 1.24 3.44 -0.33
N LEU A 91 0.69 2.23 -0.18
CA LEU A 91 0.50 1.31 -1.30
C LEU A 91 -0.43 1.89 -2.35
N ALA A 92 -1.57 2.43 -1.94
CA ALA A 92 -2.55 3.00 -2.86
C ALA A 92 -2.00 4.25 -3.56
N VAL A 93 -1.32 5.13 -2.83
CA VAL A 93 -0.73 6.33 -3.41
C VAL A 93 0.35 5.96 -4.43
N TYR A 94 1.17 4.94 -4.12
CA TYR A 94 2.13 4.45 -5.10
C TYR A 94 1.44 4.09 -6.42
N GLU A 95 0.36 3.32 -6.36
CA GLU A 95 -0.35 2.90 -7.57
C GLU A 95 -1.03 4.09 -8.27
N LEU A 96 -1.57 5.05 -7.52
CA LEU A 96 -2.15 6.25 -8.11
C LEU A 96 -1.10 7.06 -8.89
N LEU A 97 0.14 7.10 -8.40
CA LEU A 97 1.20 7.88 -9.01
C LEU A 97 1.88 7.16 -10.17
N HIS A 98 1.97 5.84 -10.12
CA HIS A 98 2.89 5.10 -11.01
C HIS A 98 2.25 4.01 -11.86
N THR A 99 0.94 3.77 -11.77
CA THR A 99 0.29 2.75 -12.59
C THR A 99 -0.90 3.33 -13.33
N ASP A 100 -1.40 2.57 -14.31
CA ASP A 100 -2.54 2.95 -15.12
C ASP A 100 -3.87 2.40 -14.56
N THR A 101 -3.82 1.75 -13.41
CA THR A 101 -5.04 1.23 -12.78
C THR A 101 -5.97 2.39 -12.47
N PRO A 102 -7.26 2.31 -12.85
CA PRO A 102 -8.18 3.42 -12.60
C PRO A 102 -8.28 3.77 -11.11
N PRO A 103 -8.23 5.06 -10.76
CA PRO A 103 -8.31 5.47 -9.36
C PRO A 103 -9.48 4.90 -8.56
N PRO A 104 -10.71 4.81 -9.10
CA PRO A 104 -11.80 4.20 -8.36
C PRO A 104 -11.52 2.75 -7.94
N VAL A 105 -10.84 1.99 -8.79
CA VAL A 105 -10.45 0.61 -8.48
C VAL A 105 -9.45 0.59 -7.33
N LEU A 106 -8.44 1.47 -7.37
CA LEU A 106 -7.42 1.54 -6.32
C LEU A 106 -8.01 1.95 -4.99
N ILE A 107 -8.93 2.90 -5.00
CA ILE A 107 -9.59 3.36 -3.77
C ILE A 107 -10.45 2.24 -3.19
N ASP A 108 -11.22 1.54 -4.01
CA ASP A 108 -12.04 0.41 -3.57
C ASP A 108 -11.18 -0.70 -2.97
N GLU A 109 -10.03 -1.00 -3.57
CA GLU A 109 -9.09 -1.99 -3.05
C GLU A 109 -8.52 -1.56 -1.69
N ALA A 110 -8.17 -0.29 -1.55
CA ALA A 110 -7.65 0.24 -0.29
C ALA A 110 -8.73 0.19 0.80
N ILE A 111 -9.97 0.50 0.47
CA ILE A 111 -11.10 0.44 1.41
C ILE A 111 -11.31 -1.00 1.88
N GLU A 112 -11.23 -1.98 0.98
CA GLU A 112 -11.35 -3.38 1.35
C GLU A 112 -10.24 -3.81 2.31
N LEU A 113 -9.01 -3.37 2.05
CA LEU A 113 -7.89 -3.66 2.96
C LEU A 113 -8.12 -3.02 4.33
N ALA A 114 -8.60 -1.77 4.37
CA ALA A 114 -8.89 -1.09 5.63
C ALA A 114 -10.03 -1.78 6.39
N ARG A 115 -11.07 -2.20 5.69
CA ARG A 115 -12.19 -2.91 6.30
C ARG A 115 -11.75 -4.24 6.91
N ARG A 116 -10.90 -4.96 6.21
CA ARG A 116 -10.44 -6.28 6.63
C ARG A 116 -9.40 -6.23 7.75
N PHE A 117 -8.44 -5.30 7.68
CA PHE A 117 -7.28 -5.31 8.56
C PHE A 117 -7.28 -4.19 9.60
N SER A 118 -8.20 -3.25 9.54
CA SER A 118 -8.26 -2.13 10.48
C SER A 118 -9.65 -1.98 11.09
N GLY A 119 -10.53 -1.16 10.52
CA GLY A 119 -11.88 -0.97 11.06
C GLY A 119 -12.65 0.15 10.36
N LYS A 120 -13.87 0.42 10.84
CA LYS A 120 -14.77 1.40 10.24
C LYS A 120 -14.18 2.80 10.15
N GLU A 121 -13.53 3.25 11.22
CA GLU A 121 -12.96 4.60 11.26
C GLU A 121 -11.83 4.73 10.24
N SER A 122 -11.04 3.68 10.08
CA SER A 122 -9.97 3.64 9.09
C SER A 122 -10.50 3.67 7.67
N VAL A 123 -11.64 3.01 7.40
CA VAL A 123 -12.26 3.03 6.08
C VAL A 123 -12.57 4.47 5.66
N GLN A 124 -13.21 5.24 6.54
CA GLN A 124 -13.55 6.64 6.26
C GLN A 124 -12.31 7.50 6.07
N PHE A 125 -11.32 7.32 6.93
CA PHE A 125 -10.06 8.06 6.88
C PHE A 125 -9.31 7.79 5.58
N VAL A 126 -9.11 6.51 5.25
CA VAL A 126 -8.41 6.09 4.03
C VAL A 126 -9.13 6.62 2.79
N ASN A 127 -10.44 6.49 2.75
CA ASN A 127 -11.23 6.98 1.63
C ASN A 127 -11.06 8.50 1.45
N GLY A 128 -11.13 9.26 2.53
CA GLY A 128 -10.98 10.71 2.49
C GLY A 128 -9.62 11.17 1.98
N VAL A 129 -8.55 10.55 2.49
CA VAL A 129 -7.20 10.90 2.06
C VAL A 129 -6.97 10.56 0.59
N LEU A 130 -7.34 9.34 0.18
CA LEU A 130 -7.13 8.91 -1.20
C LEU A 130 -7.97 9.70 -2.21
N ASP A 131 -9.19 10.05 -1.83
CA ASP A 131 -10.03 10.87 -2.70
C ASP A 131 -9.41 12.26 -2.89
N ALA A 132 -8.84 12.84 -1.83
CA ALA A 132 -8.17 14.14 -1.91
C ALA A 132 -6.91 14.07 -2.78
N VAL A 133 -6.12 13.01 -2.65
CA VAL A 133 -4.94 12.80 -3.51
C VAL A 133 -5.36 12.66 -4.97
N ARG A 134 -6.41 11.89 -5.23
CA ARG A 134 -6.93 11.71 -6.58
C ARG A 134 -7.39 13.03 -7.20
N ARG A 135 -8.14 13.82 -6.47
CA ARG A 135 -8.63 15.13 -6.94
C ARG A 135 -7.49 16.08 -7.27
N ASP A 136 -6.49 16.13 -6.40
CA ASP A 136 -5.32 16.98 -6.59
C ASP A 136 -4.58 16.60 -7.88
N ARG A 137 -4.40 15.30 -8.14
CA ARG A 137 -3.76 14.82 -9.37
C ARG A 137 -4.57 15.18 -10.61
N GLU A 138 -5.88 14.97 -10.57
CA GLU A 138 -6.75 15.27 -11.71
C GLU A 138 -6.73 16.76 -12.03
N THR A 139 -6.73 17.62 -11.02
CA THR A 139 -6.64 19.06 -11.19
C THR A 139 -5.32 19.46 -11.85
N LYS A 140 -4.21 18.88 -11.42
CA LYS A 140 -2.89 19.15 -11.99
C LYS A 140 -2.79 18.66 -13.44
N GLN A 141 -3.38 17.52 -13.75
CA GLN A 141 -3.37 17.00 -15.11
C GLN A 141 -4.18 17.89 -16.06
N LYS A 142 -5.28 18.45 -15.60
CA LYS A 142 -6.12 19.36 -16.39
C LYS A 142 -5.48 20.72 -16.61
N ALA A 143 -4.58 21.13 -15.74
CA ALA A 143 -3.91 22.42 -15.81
C ALA A 143 -2.77 22.46 -16.83
N VAL A 144 -2.39 21.32 -17.40
CA VAL A 144 -1.29 21.21 -18.39
C VAL A 144 -1.80 21.37 -19.81
#